data_6b21e6ab31282db06dde28693d065536
#
_entry.id   6b21e6ab31282db06dde28693d065536
#
_cell.length_a   1.000
_cell.length_b   1.000
_cell.length_c   1.000
_cell.angle_alpha   90.00
_cell.angle_beta   90.00
_cell.angle_gamma   90.00
#
_symmetry.space_group_name_H-M   'P 1'
#
loop_
_entity.id
_entity.type
_entity.pdbx_description
1 polymer ?
#
loop_
_entity_poly.entity_id
_entity_poly.type
_entity_poly.pdbx_seq_one_letter_code
_entity_poly.pdbx_strand_id
1 'polypeptide(L)'
;MCTGGLHAQSFDTKKLDSLFNTLNVNLQAMGGISISSEGVEVYKKYIGYADLDQDKKNNPQTKHRIGSITKTFTATVIMQLVAEAKLSLDTRLNQFFPRIPNSEKITIEDLLRHRSGIYNITNEEDIMSWIVHPQTRNNMLDRFVKNESDFEPDTKTQYSNTNYILLSYIAEDFDTKPFSEILEERIINPLKLERTHFGQEIDSNKNEALSYFKENGGWELADLETHLSGPMGAGAMVSTPRELCVFYDGLFAGGLVSKSSLEKMKTIKENMGMGMTQFVFKGLEVYGHDGGIDGFQSFTLHIPERNTSFALTFNGMEGPLLPVVIAALEIYLKNDPEFQSSSTVQLSSGGLDVYLGTYSGETFPAKVVFTKEGNELIAQATGQPAFKLIAVDKGIFRYDSMGISFSFNLTDDTMLLDFGGKKHTLNKE
;
A
#
# COMPACT_ATOMS: atom_id res chain seq x y z
N MET A 1 6.18 41.59 1.87
CA MET A 1 5.18 40.89 1.08
C MET A 1 5.93 40.10 -0.02
N CYS A 2 6.28 38.86 0.25
CA CYS A 2 6.83 37.98 -0.76
C CYS A 2 5.66 37.12 -1.29
N THR A 3 5.19 37.44 -2.48
CA THR A 3 4.26 36.62 -3.24
C THR A 3 5.06 35.41 -3.75
N GLY A 4 5.11 34.36 -2.96
CA GLY A 4 5.55 33.06 -3.45
C GLY A 4 4.52 32.57 -4.46
N GLY A 5 4.87 32.61 -5.73
CA GLY A 5 4.05 31.99 -6.78
C GLY A 5 3.97 30.49 -6.53
N LEU A 6 2.77 29.98 -6.35
CA LEU A 6 2.47 28.56 -6.44
C LEU A 6 2.86 28.08 -7.85
N HIS A 7 4.05 27.52 -7.98
CA HIS A 7 4.39 26.74 -9.15
C HIS A 7 3.69 25.38 -8.99
N ALA A 8 2.47 25.27 -9.52
CA ALA A 8 1.90 23.97 -9.78
C ALA A 8 2.90 23.22 -10.68
N GLN A 9 3.47 22.14 -10.15
CA GLN A 9 4.41 21.28 -10.88
C GLN A 9 3.72 20.80 -12.14
N SER A 10 4.22 21.20 -13.32
CA SER A 10 3.67 20.75 -14.60
C SER A 10 4.16 19.34 -14.88
N PHE A 11 3.39 18.34 -14.55
CA PHE A 11 3.64 16.95 -14.98
C PHE A 11 2.90 16.61 -16.27
N ASP A 12 3.32 15.54 -16.94
CA ASP A 12 2.81 15.15 -18.24
C ASP A 12 1.50 14.35 -18.13
N THR A 13 0.37 15.06 -18.01
CA THR A 13 -0.98 14.46 -17.94
C THR A 13 -1.28 13.56 -19.14
N LYS A 14 -0.73 13.85 -20.35
CA LYS A 14 -0.96 13.03 -21.54
C LYS A 14 -0.32 11.66 -21.42
N LYS A 15 0.82 11.55 -20.72
CA LYS A 15 1.44 10.23 -20.45
C LYS A 15 0.63 9.41 -19.43
N LEU A 16 0.09 10.05 -18.39
CA LEU A 16 -0.85 9.40 -17.50
C LEU A 16 -2.10 8.94 -18.25
N ASP A 17 -2.67 9.80 -19.09
CA ASP A 17 -3.79 9.43 -19.96
C ASP A 17 -3.45 8.23 -20.84
N SER A 18 -2.25 8.21 -21.45
CA SER A 18 -1.80 7.09 -22.28
C SER A 18 -1.67 5.79 -21.49
N LEU A 19 -1.08 5.84 -20.28
CA LEU A 19 -0.97 4.68 -19.38
C LEU A 19 -2.34 4.07 -19.10
N PHE A 20 -3.30 4.87 -18.62
CA PHE A 20 -4.64 4.39 -18.27
C PHE A 20 -5.45 3.98 -19.50
N ASN A 21 -5.32 4.69 -20.62
CA ASN A 21 -5.98 4.30 -21.87
C ASN A 21 -5.47 2.94 -22.38
N THR A 22 -4.17 2.66 -22.23
CA THR A 22 -3.59 1.35 -22.59
C THR A 22 -4.17 0.23 -21.73
N LEU A 23 -4.26 0.43 -20.41
CA LEU A 23 -4.90 -0.53 -19.50
C LEU A 23 -6.37 -0.79 -19.88
N ASN A 24 -7.09 0.25 -20.26
CA ASN A 24 -8.50 0.16 -20.66
C ASN A 24 -8.69 -0.57 -21.99
N VAL A 25 -7.92 -0.19 -23.03
CA VAL A 25 -8.03 -0.79 -24.37
C VAL A 25 -7.64 -2.26 -24.36
N ASN A 26 -6.64 -2.63 -23.57
CA ASN A 26 -6.19 -4.01 -23.43
C ASN A 26 -7.08 -4.82 -22.47
N LEU A 27 -8.13 -4.23 -21.92
CA LEU A 27 -9.00 -4.86 -20.89
C LEU A 27 -8.21 -5.40 -19.69
N GLN A 28 -7.19 -4.65 -19.26
CA GLN A 28 -6.31 -5.04 -18.17
C GLN A 28 -6.76 -4.52 -16.81
N ALA A 29 -7.57 -3.46 -16.79
CA ALA A 29 -8.04 -2.87 -15.55
C ALA A 29 -9.39 -2.15 -15.69
N MET A 30 -10.15 -2.12 -14.58
CA MET A 30 -11.36 -1.32 -14.39
C MET A 30 -11.27 -0.62 -13.04
N GLY A 31 -11.37 0.72 -13.03
CA GLY A 31 -11.22 1.51 -11.79
C GLY A 31 -10.77 2.93 -12.06
N GLY A 32 -9.95 3.50 -11.18
CA GLY A 32 -9.48 4.86 -11.36
C GLY A 32 -8.31 5.28 -10.48
N ILE A 33 -7.80 6.46 -10.79
CA ILE A 33 -6.74 7.16 -10.06
C ILE A 33 -7.20 8.59 -9.73
N SER A 34 -6.75 9.09 -8.59
CA SER A 34 -6.70 10.52 -8.25
C SER A 34 -5.30 10.87 -7.75
N ILE A 35 -4.82 12.06 -8.11
CA ILE A 35 -3.58 12.64 -7.59
C ILE A 35 -3.94 14.00 -7.02
N SER A 36 -3.58 14.24 -5.76
CA SER A 36 -3.67 15.57 -5.15
C SER A 36 -2.27 16.12 -4.89
N SER A 37 -2.13 17.43 -5.03
CA SER A 37 -0.92 18.18 -4.67
C SER A 37 -1.34 19.43 -3.92
N GLU A 38 -0.71 19.69 -2.78
CA GLU A 38 -1.08 20.81 -1.90
C GLU A 38 -2.58 20.80 -1.53
N GLY A 39 -3.19 19.60 -1.34
CA GLY A 39 -4.60 19.43 -1.02
C GLY A 39 -5.58 19.63 -2.21
N VAL A 40 -5.06 19.93 -3.41
CA VAL A 40 -5.87 20.14 -4.61
C VAL A 40 -5.75 18.94 -5.55
N GLU A 41 -6.89 18.40 -6.06
CA GLU A 41 -6.86 17.36 -7.08
C GLU A 41 -6.29 17.92 -8.39
N VAL A 42 -5.11 17.42 -8.79
CA VAL A 42 -4.39 17.87 -10.00
C VAL A 42 -4.55 16.92 -11.17
N TYR A 43 -4.95 15.68 -10.91
CA TYR A 43 -5.23 14.68 -11.94
C TYR A 43 -6.24 13.65 -11.45
N LYS A 44 -7.06 13.19 -12.38
CA LYS A 44 -7.93 12.03 -12.21
C LYS A 44 -8.19 11.33 -13.53
N LYS A 45 -8.36 10.01 -13.48
CA LYS A 45 -8.76 9.19 -14.61
C LYS A 45 -9.55 7.99 -14.13
N TYR A 46 -10.58 7.63 -14.88
CA TYR A 46 -11.42 6.46 -14.62
C TYR A 46 -11.52 5.64 -15.90
N ILE A 47 -11.46 4.32 -15.78
CA ILE A 47 -11.46 3.37 -16.89
C ILE A 47 -12.35 2.17 -16.60
N GLY A 48 -12.85 1.54 -17.66
CA GLY A 48 -13.70 0.36 -17.57
C GLY A 48 -15.02 0.60 -16.87
N TYR A 49 -15.57 -0.45 -16.32
CA TYR A 49 -16.92 -0.50 -15.80
C TYR A 49 -16.95 -0.76 -14.29
N ALA A 50 -17.86 -0.06 -13.60
CA ALA A 50 -18.24 -0.36 -12.22
C ALA A 50 -19.23 -1.54 -12.16
N ASP A 51 -20.05 -1.69 -13.21
CA ASP A 51 -21.02 -2.76 -13.38
C ASP A 51 -21.11 -3.07 -14.88
N LEU A 52 -20.60 -4.22 -15.29
CA LEU A 52 -20.54 -4.64 -16.69
C LEU A 52 -21.93 -4.95 -17.25
N ASP A 53 -22.75 -5.62 -16.46
CA ASP A 53 -24.09 -6.07 -16.93
C ASP A 53 -25.02 -4.89 -17.17
N GLN A 54 -24.86 -3.81 -16.40
CA GLN A 54 -25.66 -2.59 -16.53
C GLN A 54 -24.97 -1.50 -17.36
N ASP A 55 -23.83 -1.79 -17.99
CA ASP A 55 -23.02 -0.81 -18.77
C ASP A 55 -22.67 0.46 -17.95
N LYS A 56 -22.54 0.34 -16.61
CA LYS A 56 -22.18 1.46 -15.74
C LYS A 56 -20.67 1.64 -15.72
N LYS A 57 -20.17 2.74 -16.27
CA LYS A 57 -18.75 3.05 -16.29
C LYS A 57 -18.24 3.58 -14.95
N ASN A 58 -16.99 3.26 -14.63
CA ASN A 58 -16.29 3.90 -13.52
C ASN A 58 -16.21 5.41 -13.73
N ASN A 59 -16.46 6.19 -12.68
CA ASN A 59 -16.51 7.65 -12.70
C ASN A 59 -16.07 8.22 -11.33
N PRO A 60 -15.92 9.55 -11.16
CA PRO A 60 -15.47 10.15 -9.89
C PRO A 60 -16.31 9.83 -8.66
N GLN A 61 -17.51 9.33 -8.83
CA GLN A 61 -18.43 8.99 -7.74
C GLN A 61 -18.46 7.49 -7.44
N THR A 62 -17.80 6.69 -8.27
CA THR A 62 -17.75 5.24 -8.09
C THR A 62 -16.93 4.90 -6.86
N LYS A 63 -17.56 4.18 -5.95
CA LYS A 63 -16.99 3.71 -4.69
C LYS A 63 -16.45 2.29 -4.87
N HIS A 64 -15.30 2.02 -4.26
CA HIS A 64 -14.65 0.72 -4.27
C HIS A 64 -14.37 0.26 -2.84
N ARG A 65 -14.43 -1.03 -2.58
CA ARG A 65 -13.84 -1.61 -1.36
C ARG A 65 -12.34 -1.38 -1.40
N ILE A 66 -11.77 -0.85 -0.33
CA ILE A 66 -10.35 -0.44 -0.28
C ILE A 66 -9.46 -1.40 0.49
N GLY A 67 -10.03 -2.52 0.97
CA GLY A 67 -9.26 -3.54 1.68
C GLY A 67 -8.37 -2.96 2.78
N SER A 68 -7.13 -3.38 2.80
CA SER A 68 -6.18 -3.07 3.89
C SER A 68 -5.81 -1.59 4.03
N ILE A 69 -6.14 -0.71 3.10
CA ILE A 69 -6.03 0.76 3.34
C ILE A 69 -6.86 1.17 4.57
N THR A 70 -7.92 0.42 4.91
CA THR A 70 -8.69 0.54 6.15
C THR A 70 -7.81 0.62 7.40
N LYS A 71 -6.65 -0.07 7.39
CA LYS A 71 -5.74 -0.08 8.54
C LYS A 71 -5.18 1.30 8.88
N THR A 72 -4.95 2.15 7.89
CA THR A 72 -4.51 3.53 8.14
C THR A 72 -5.60 4.32 8.89
N PHE A 73 -6.88 4.12 8.53
CA PHE A 73 -8.01 4.72 9.26
C PHE A 73 -8.08 4.19 10.69
N THR A 74 -7.97 2.89 10.89
CA THR A 74 -7.98 2.25 12.22
C THR A 74 -6.82 2.75 13.08
N ALA A 75 -5.59 2.79 12.54
CA ALA A 75 -4.44 3.33 13.26
C ALA A 75 -4.63 4.80 13.64
N THR A 76 -5.25 5.59 12.77
CA THR A 76 -5.58 7.00 13.05
C THR A 76 -6.52 7.11 14.25
N VAL A 77 -7.59 6.30 14.31
CA VAL A 77 -8.52 6.25 15.48
C VAL A 77 -7.76 5.87 16.76
N ILE A 78 -6.95 4.81 16.72
CA ILE A 78 -6.16 4.38 17.89
C ILE A 78 -5.20 5.49 18.36
N MET A 79 -4.53 6.18 17.43
CA MET A 79 -3.63 7.28 17.79
C MET A 79 -4.36 8.51 18.33
N GLN A 80 -5.62 8.73 17.97
CA GLN A 80 -6.48 9.74 18.61
C GLN A 80 -6.82 9.33 20.03
N LEU A 81 -7.18 8.07 20.30
CA LEU A 81 -7.43 7.56 21.64
C LEU A 81 -6.17 7.66 22.52
N VAL A 82 -4.99 7.44 21.95
CA VAL A 82 -3.70 7.65 22.65
C VAL A 82 -3.48 9.13 22.97
N ALA A 83 -3.77 10.03 22.05
CA ALA A 83 -3.65 11.47 22.27
C ALA A 83 -4.65 12.00 23.32
N GLU A 84 -5.82 11.38 23.43
CA GLU A 84 -6.84 11.63 24.45
C GLU A 84 -6.48 11.02 25.83
N ALA A 85 -5.33 10.37 25.95
CA ALA A 85 -4.91 9.62 27.16
C ALA A 85 -5.90 8.52 27.63
N LYS A 86 -6.78 8.08 26.73
CA LYS A 86 -7.68 6.93 26.97
C LYS A 86 -6.93 5.60 26.85
N LEU A 87 -5.91 5.55 26.00
CA LEU A 87 -5.12 4.40 25.68
C LEU A 87 -3.63 4.75 25.69
N SER A 88 -2.75 3.79 25.97
CA SER A 88 -1.31 3.91 25.79
C SER A 88 -0.82 2.91 24.75
N LEU A 89 0.24 3.23 24.02
CA LEU A 89 0.90 2.28 23.13
C LEU A 89 1.45 1.06 23.89
N ASP A 90 1.82 1.24 25.17
CA ASP A 90 2.30 0.18 26.07
C ASP A 90 1.18 -0.60 26.76
N THR A 91 -0.09 -0.24 26.57
CA THR A 91 -1.23 -0.96 27.14
C THR A 91 -1.21 -2.40 26.65
N ARG A 92 -1.35 -3.35 27.60
CA ARG A 92 -1.33 -4.78 27.30
C ARG A 92 -2.67 -5.27 26.78
N LEU A 93 -2.62 -6.16 25.79
CA LEU A 93 -3.81 -6.71 25.12
C LEU A 93 -4.72 -7.48 26.09
N ASN A 94 -4.16 -8.11 27.12
CA ASN A 94 -4.93 -8.88 28.11
C ASN A 94 -5.93 -8.05 28.93
N GLN A 95 -5.81 -6.72 28.92
CA GLN A 95 -6.81 -5.84 29.52
C GLN A 95 -8.16 -5.90 28.79
N PHE A 96 -8.14 -6.25 27.50
CA PHE A 96 -9.32 -6.33 26.63
C PHE A 96 -9.64 -7.78 26.27
N PHE A 97 -8.64 -8.57 25.93
CA PHE A 97 -8.78 -9.93 25.40
C PHE A 97 -7.84 -10.91 26.10
N PRO A 98 -8.11 -11.25 27.37
CA PRO A 98 -7.22 -12.11 28.17
C PRO A 98 -7.12 -13.55 27.66
N ARG A 99 -8.04 -13.99 26.78
CA ARG A 99 -8.03 -15.34 26.17
C ARG A 99 -7.10 -15.46 24.97
N ILE A 100 -6.65 -14.34 24.38
CA ILE A 100 -5.72 -14.35 23.23
C ILE A 100 -4.35 -14.85 23.71
N PRO A 101 -3.72 -15.81 23.03
CA PRO A 101 -2.38 -16.28 23.38
C PRO A 101 -1.36 -15.13 23.49
N ASN A 102 -0.52 -15.15 24.51
CA ASN A 102 0.49 -14.12 24.82
C ASN A 102 -0.06 -12.70 25.05
N SER A 103 -1.36 -12.54 25.30
CA SER A 103 -2.00 -11.22 25.47
C SER A 103 -1.38 -10.39 26.59
N GLU A 104 -0.79 -11.02 27.62
CA GLU A 104 -0.09 -10.36 28.71
C GLU A 104 1.26 -9.75 28.30
N LYS A 105 1.82 -10.16 27.14
CA LYS A 105 3.07 -9.63 26.58
C LYS A 105 2.81 -8.64 25.46
N ILE A 106 1.73 -8.82 24.70
CA ILE A 106 1.39 -8.02 23.51
C ILE A 106 0.95 -6.63 23.93
N THR A 107 1.49 -5.60 23.27
CA THR A 107 1.10 -4.20 23.44
C THR A 107 0.22 -3.71 22.29
N ILE A 108 -0.42 -2.56 22.48
CA ILE A 108 -1.11 -1.85 21.37
C ILE A 108 -0.13 -1.48 20.25
N GLU A 109 1.11 -1.10 20.58
CA GLU A 109 2.15 -0.85 19.57
C GLU A 109 2.45 -2.09 18.74
N ASP A 110 2.52 -3.27 19.37
CA ASP A 110 2.78 -4.53 18.68
C ASP A 110 1.66 -4.89 17.68
N LEU A 111 0.39 -4.62 18.04
CA LEU A 111 -0.73 -4.78 17.11
C LEU A 111 -0.61 -3.83 15.92
N LEU A 112 -0.38 -2.53 16.17
CA LEU A 112 -0.28 -1.51 15.14
C LEU A 112 0.86 -1.77 14.14
N ARG A 113 1.96 -2.40 14.58
CA ARG A 113 3.17 -2.68 13.79
C ARG A 113 3.28 -4.11 13.30
N HIS A 114 2.25 -4.94 13.49
CA HIS A 114 2.28 -6.35 13.14
C HIS A 114 3.42 -7.15 13.81
N ARG A 115 3.69 -6.83 15.08
CA ARG A 115 4.73 -7.47 15.92
C ARG A 115 4.16 -8.32 17.05
N SER A 116 2.85 -8.54 17.06
CA SER A 116 2.15 -9.26 18.13
C SER A 116 2.42 -10.77 18.15
N GLY A 117 2.77 -11.37 17.02
CA GLY A 117 2.82 -12.82 16.87
C GLY A 117 1.45 -13.50 16.76
N ILE A 118 0.35 -12.74 16.76
CA ILE A 118 -1.00 -13.32 16.62
C ILE A 118 -1.18 -13.86 15.20
N TYR A 119 -1.66 -15.11 15.11
CA TYR A 119 -1.97 -15.78 13.86
C TYR A 119 -2.87 -14.92 12.96
N ASN A 120 -2.53 -14.87 11.68
CA ASN A 120 -3.34 -14.14 10.73
C ASN A 120 -4.57 -14.96 10.33
N ILE A 121 -5.75 -14.54 10.79
CA ILE A 121 -7.02 -15.24 10.57
C ILE A 121 -7.33 -15.51 9.09
N THR A 122 -6.80 -14.67 8.19
CA THR A 122 -7.00 -14.87 6.76
C THR A 122 -6.17 -16.02 6.17
N ASN A 123 -5.32 -16.68 6.97
CA ASN A 123 -4.59 -17.87 6.59
C ASN A 123 -5.33 -19.18 6.96
N GLU A 124 -6.53 -19.09 7.58
CA GLU A 124 -7.34 -20.29 7.85
C GLU A 124 -7.72 -20.97 6.53
N GLU A 125 -7.56 -22.30 6.46
CA GLU A 125 -7.88 -23.09 5.27
C GLU A 125 -9.38 -23.02 4.91
N ASP A 126 -10.24 -22.84 5.92
CA ASP A 126 -11.69 -22.78 5.77
C ASP A 126 -12.22 -21.34 5.65
N ILE A 127 -11.36 -20.33 5.44
CA ILE A 127 -11.74 -18.91 5.42
C ILE A 127 -12.96 -18.64 4.53
N MET A 128 -13.03 -19.23 3.34
CA MET A 128 -14.13 -19.02 2.40
C MET A 128 -15.46 -19.56 2.91
N SER A 129 -15.45 -20.48 3.88
CA SER A 129 -16.67 -21.04 4.47
C SER A 129 -17.38 -20.07 5.43
N TRP A 130 -16.67 -19.08 5.95
CA TRP A 130 -17.21 -18.18 6.97
C TRP A 130 -17.09 -16.69 6.63
N ILE A 131 -16.07 -16.26 5.86
CA ILE A 131 -15.82 -14.83 5.60
C ILE A 131 -16.94 -14.17 4.79
N VAL A 132 -17.67 -14.97 4.02
CA VAL A 132 -18.83 -14.52 3.20
C VAL A 132 -20.12 -14.41 4.01
N HIS A 133 -20.10 -14.76 5.28
CA HIS A 133 -21.27 -14.70 6.17
C HIS A 133 -21.07 -13.68 7.29
N PRO A 134 -22.17 -13.12 7.87
CA PRO A 134 -22.10 -12.23 9.01
C PRO A 134 -21.32 -12.85 10.18
N GLN A 135 -20.36 -12.12 10.71
CA GLN A 135 -19.57 -12.51 11.87
C GLN A 135 -19.90 -11.63 13.06
N THR A 136 -20.04 -12.25 14.24
CA THR A 136 -20.11 -11.53 15.50
C THR A 136 -18.72 -11.38 16.11
N ARG A 137 -18.53 -10.37 16.96
CA ARG A 137 -17.28 -10.20 17.73
C ARG A 137 -16.91 -11.49 18.50
N ASN A 138 -17.88 -12.16 19.11
CA ASN A 138 -17.61 -13.39 19.85
C ASN A 138 -17.15 -14.53 18.92
N ASN A 139 -17.79 -14.71 17.77
CA ASN A 139 -17.36 -15.73 16.80
C ASN A 139 -15.92 -15.48 16.33
N MET A 140 -15.57 -14.22 16.06
CA MET A 140 -14.21 -13.85 15.67
C MET A 140 -13.20 -14.08 16.80
N LEU A 141 -13.51 -13.68 18.04
CA LEU A 141 -12.65 -13.93 19.19
C LEU A 141 -12.45 -15.43 19.43
N ASP A 142 -13.50 -16.25 19.30
CA ASP A 142 -13.38 -17.71 19.44
C ASP A 142 -12.49 -18.33 18.34
N ARG A 143 -12.43 -17.75 17.12
CA ARG A 143 -11.48 -18.13 16.09
C ARG A 143 -10.05 -17.73 16.46
N PHE A 144 -9.84 -16.51 16.93
CA PHE A 144 -8.50 -16.01 17.25
C PHE A 144 -7.82 -16.82 18.36
N VAL A 145 -8.58 -17.33 19.34
CA VAL A 145 -8.01 -18.12 20.46
C VAL A 145 -7.73 -19.58 20.10
N LYS A 146 -8.22 -20.09 18.94
CA LYS A 146 -7.97 -21.48 18.50
C LYS A 146 -6.56 -21.67 17.97
N ASN A 147 -5.97 -20.62 17.43
CA ASN A 147 -4.67 -20.67 16.80
C ASN A 147 -3.57 -20.29 17.79
N GLU A 148 -2.46 -21.03 17.76
CA GLU A 148 -1.26 -20.66 18.51
C GLU A 148 -0.63 -19.40 17.93
N SER A 149 0.22 -18.73 18.72
CA SER A 149 1.01 -17.60 18.21
C SER A 149 2.08 -18.07 17.25
N ASP A 150 2.26 -17.35 16.13
CA ASP A 150 3.28 -17.66 15.12
C ASP A 150 4.71 -17.39 15.65
N PHE A 151 4.86 -16.47 16.61
CA PHE A 151 6.13 -16.10 17.24
C PHE A 151 5.91 -15.31 18.55
N GLU A 152 6.97 -15.17 19.32
CA GLU A 152 6.96 -14.36 20.55
C GLU A 152 6.80 -12.87 20.23
N PRO A 153 5.93 -12.14 20.95
CA PRO A 153 5.68 -10.71 20.72
C PRO A 153 6.98 -9.89 20.67
N ASP A 154 7.00 -8.87 19.79
CA ASP A 154 8.09 -7.93 19.53
C ASP A 154 9.42 -8.54 19.05
N THR A 155 9.44 -9.81 18.60
CA THR A 155 10.68 -10.45 18.09
C THR A 155 10.89 -10.28 16.59
N LYS A 156 9.80 -10.16 15.82
CA LYS A 156 9.81 -9.89 14.36
C LYS A 156 8.52 -9.24 13.92
N THR A 157 8.48 -8.75 12.69
CA THR A 157 7.27 -8.26 12.03
C THR A 157 6.70 -9.31 11.09
N GLN A 158 5.41 -9.64 11.26
CA GLN A 158 4.67 -10.50 10.35
C GLN A 158 3.22 -10.03 10.26
N TYR A 159 2.81 -9.67 9.05
CA TYR A 159 1.48 -9.10 8.79
C TYR A 159 0.36 -10.02 9.28
N SER A 160 -0.58 -9.45 10.07
CA SER A 160 -1.76 -10.16 10.56
C SER A 160 -2.97 -9.23 10.58
N ASN A 161 -4.01 -9.62 9.85
CA ASN A 161 -5.30 -8.90 9.85
C ASN A 161 -5.96 -8.95 11.23
N THR A 162 -5.75 -10.02 11.99
CA THR A 162 -6.27 -10.18 13.35
C THR A 162 -5.93 -8.99 14.24
N ASN A 163 -4.72 -8.42 14.10
CA ASN A 163 -4.31 -7.26 14.87
C ASN A 163 -5.25 -6.07 14.70
N TYR A 164 -5.64 -5.76 13.48
CA TYR A 164 -6.45 -4.60 13.16
C TYR A 164 -7.95 -4.82 13.40
N ILE A 165 -8.39 -6.08 13.37
CA ILE A 165 -9.73 -6.46 13.83
C ILE A 165 -9.81 -6.21 15.35
N LEU A 166 -8.81 -6.65 16.13
CA LEU A 166 -8.74 -6.41 17.57
C LEU A 166 -8.66 -4.92 17.91
N LEU A 167 -7.87 -4.13 17.16
CA LEU A 167 -7.78 -2.68 17.35
C LEU A 167 -9.14 -1.99 17.13
N SER A 168 -9.94 -2.42 16.15
CA SER A 168 -11.29 -1.87 15.96
C SER A 168 -12.22 -2.20 17.14
N TYR A 169 -12.14 -3.41 17.70
CA TYR A 169 -12.91 -3.78 18.89
C TYR A 169 -12.47 -2.99 20.13
N ILE A 170 -11.16 -2.70 20.27
CA ILE A 170 -10.67 -1.83 21.35
C ILE A 170 -11.23 -0.42 21.21
N ALA A 171 -11.31 0.11 19.98
CA ALA A 171 -11.91 1.42 19.75
C ALA A 171 -13.40 1.43 20.13
N GLU A 172 -14.16 0.37 19.81
CA GLU A 172 -15.57 0.20 20.23
C GLU A 172 -15.73 0.19 21.75
N ASP A 173 -14.82 -0.49 22.46
CA ASP A 173 -14.87 -0.57 23.93
C ASP A 173 -14.65 0.81 24.58
N PHE A 174 -13.80 1.68 23.99
CA PHE A 174 -13.56 3.03 24.53
C PHE A 174 -14.68 4.01 24.20
N ASP A 175 -15.11 4.05 22.95
CA ASP A 175 -16.12 5.03 22.53
C ASP A 175 -17.57 4.51 22.70
N THR A 176 -17.75 3.24 23.08
CA THR A 176 -19.06 2.58 23.34
C THR A 176 -20.04 2.73 22.15
N LYS A 177 -19.50 2.65 20.94
CA LYS A 177 -20.21 2.79 19.67
C LYS A 177 -19.69 1.76 18.66
N PRO A 178 -20.49 1.39 17.66
CA PRO A 178 -19.99 0.61 16.52
C PRO A 178 -18.82 1.28 15.83
N PHE A 179 -17.86 0.50 15.34
CA PHE A 179 -16.66 1.03 14.68
C PHE A 179 -16.99 1.93 13.48
N SER A 180 -18.09 1.65 12.77
CA SER A 180 -18.61 2.52 11.69
C SER A 180 -18.93 3.94 12.18
N GLU A 181 -19.59 4.09 13.32
CA GLU A 181 -19.91 5.42 13.89
C GLU A 181 -18.65 6.13 14.40
N ILE A 182 -17.69 5.37 14.95
CA ILE A 182 -16.39 5.92 15.36
C ILE A 182 -15.64 6.51 14.17
N LEU A 183 -15.61 5.81 13.04
CA LEU A 183 -14.99 6.30 11.80
C LEU A 183 -15.70 7.57 11.29
N GLU A 184 -17.03 7.59 11.31
CA GLU A 184 -17.82 8.77 10.93
C GLU A 184 -17.44 9.99 11.77
N GLU A 185 -17.45 9.87 13.09
CA GLU A 185 -17.22 10.99 14.00
C GLU A 185 -15.76 11.46 14.00
N ARG A 186 -14.81 10.51 13.93
CA ARG A 186 -13.40 10.81 14.13
C ARG A 186 -12.64 11.16 12.86
N ILE A 187 -13.11 10.70 11.69
CA ILE A 187 -12.38 10.86 10.43
C ILE A 187 -13.28 11.41 9.32
N ILE A 188 -14.41 10.73 9.04
CA ILE A 188 -15.21 10.99 7.85
C ILE A 188 -15.83 12.39 7.91
N ASN A 189 -16.54 12.72 8.99
CA ASN A 189 -17.17 14.03 9.17
C ASN A 189 -16.16 15.19 9.27
N PRO A 190 -15.04 15.08 10.05
CA PRO A 190 -14.01 16.12 10.10
C PRO A 190 -13.40 16.46 8.74
N LEU A 191 -13.20 15.46 7.87
CA LEU A 191 -12.66 15.64 6.52
C LEU A 191 -13.72 15.82 5.44
N LYS A 192 -15.01 15.71 5.79
CA LYS A 192 -16.17 15.84 4.87
C LYS A 192 -16.08 14.83 3.73
N LEU A 193 -15.79 13.57 4.04
CA LEU A 193 -15.72 12.49 3.07
C LEU A 193 -17.14 11.96 2.83
N GLU A 194 -17.76 12.32 1.72
CA GLU A 194 -19.16 12.02 1.44
C GLU A 194 -19.39 10.61 0.88
N ARG A 195 -18.31 9.97 0.39
CA ARG A 195 -18.33 8.66 -0.31
C ARG A 195 -17.48 7.59 0.39
N THR A 196 -16.88 7.95 1.52
CA THR A 196 -16.10 7.03 2.35
C THR A 196 -16.95 6.59 3.53
N HIS A 197 -17.06 5.29 3.74
CA HIS A 197 -17.85 4.73 4.84
C HIS A 197 -17.37 3.32 5.19
N PHE A 198 -17.81 2.82 6.34
CA PHE A 198 -17.72 1.41 6.66
C PHE A 198 -18.71 0.65 5.76
N GLY A 199 -18.20 -0.27 4.96
CA GLY A 199 -18.98 -0.92 3.92
C GLY A 199 -20.00 -1.93 4.45
N GLN A 200 -20.92 -2.26 3.57
CA GLN A 200 -21.94 -3.29 3.73
C GLN A 200 -21.96 -4.17 2.47
N GLU A 201 -23.02 -4.89 2.21
CA GLU A 201 -23.24 -5.55 0.93
C GLU A 201 -23.21 -4.51 -0.23
N ILE A 202 -22.56 -4.86 -1.34
CA ILE A 202 -22.36 -3.96 -2.47
C ILE A 202 -23.70 -3.59 -3.09
N ASP A 203 -23.99 -2.29 -3.20
CA ASP A 203 -25.16 -1.77 -3.87
C ASP A 203 -24.76 -0.92 -5.10
N SER A 204 -24.80 -1.53 -6.29
CA SER A 204 -24.45 -0.85 -7.53
C SER A 204 -25.37 0.34 -7.86
N ASN A 205 -26.58 0.41 -7.27
CA ASN A 205 -27.48 1.57 -7.41
C ASN A 205 -27.00 2.78 -6.58
N LYS A 206 -26.13 2.56 -5.60
CA LYS A 206 -25.48 3.61 -4.81
C LYS A 206 -24.08 3.97 -5.31
N ASN A 207 -23.75 3.68 -6.57
CA ASN A 207 -22.44 3.88 -7.18
C ASN A 207 -21.33 3.06 -6.49
N GLU A 208 -21.62 1.88 -5.98
CA GLU A 208 -20.61 0.93 -5.54
C GLU A 208 -20.27 0.01 -6.70
N ALA A 209 -18.99 -0.16 -6.99
CA ALA A 209 -18.53 -1.03 -8.05
C ALA A 209 -18.71 -2.50 -7.65
N LEU A 210 -19.11 -3.34 -8.59
CA LEU A 210 -19.05 -4.78 -8.47
C LEU A 210 -17.60 -5.26 -8.66
N SER A 211 -17.27 -6.38 -8.07
CA SER A 211 -15.91 -6.97 -8.09
C SER A 211 -15.77 -7.96 -9.25
N TYR A 212 -14.63 -7.93 -9.93
CA TYR A 212 -14.37 -8.79 -11.10
C TYR A 212 -12.98 -9.43 -11.03
N PHE A 213 -12.89 -10.66 -11.54
CA PHE A 213 -11.64 -11.35 -11.81
C PHE A 213 -11.42 -11.48 -13.32
N LYS A 214 -10.16 -11.59 -13.74
CA LYS A 214 -9.81 -11.83 -15.14
C LYS A 214 -9.74 -13.34 -15.38
N GLU A 215 -10.67 -13.87 -16.16
CA GLU A 215 -10.73 -15.29 -16.52
C GLU A 215 -10.98 -15.45 -18.02
N ASN A 216 -10.33 -16.43 -18.65
CA ASN A 216 -10.51 -16.78 -20.07
C ASN A 216 -10.44 -15.59 -21.05
N GLY A 217 -9.67 -14.53 -20.71
CA GLY A 217 -9.52 -13.31 -21.49
C GLY A 217 -10.66 -12.30 -21.33
N GLY A 218 -11.69 -12.58 -20.51
CA GLY A 218 -12.81 -11.71 -20.14
C GLY A 218 -12.77 -11.27 -18.67
N TRP A 219 -13.73 -10.45 -18.28
CA TRP A 219 -14.00 -10.12 -16.89
C TRP A 219 -15.20 -10.94 -16.42
N GLU A 220 -15.02 -11.65 -15.32
CA GLU A 220 -16.08 -12.42 -14.66
C GLU A 220 -16.40 -11.80 -13.31
N LEU A 221 -17.68 -11.70 -12.98
CA LEU A 221 -18.13 -11.20 -11.68
C LEU A 221 -17.61 -12.13 -10.57
N ALA A 222 -17.16 -11.58 -9.47
CA ALA A 222 -16.78 -12.37 -8.31
C ALA A 222 -18.03 -13.10 -7.76
N ASP A 223 -17.95 -14.43 -7.70
CA ASP A 223 -19.06 -15.28 -7.22
C ASP A 223 -19.36 -15.09 -5.73
N LEU A 224 -18.36 -14.70 -4.96
CA LEU A 224 -18.43 -14.55 -3.51
C LEU A 224 -18.02 -13.14 -3.10
N GLU A 225 -18.75 -12.60 -2.15
CA GLU A 225 -18.51 -11.29 -1.56
C GLU A 225 -18.18 -11.45 -0.07
N THR A 226 -17.03 -10.93 0.34
CA THR A 226 -16.64 -10.88 1.76
C THR A 226 -17.65 -10.06 2.56
N HIS A 227 -18.21 -10.66 3.62
CA HIS A 227 -19.04 -9.93 4.57
C HIS A 227 -18.18 -9.08 5.49
N LEU A 228 -18.35 -7.75 5.45
CA LEU A 228 -17.41 -6.79 6.03
C LEU A 228 -17.35 -6.78 7.57
N SER A 229 -18.26 -7.48 8.25
CA SER A 229 -18.13 -7.78 9.69
C SER A 229 -16.97 -8.73 10.02
N GLY A 230 -16.42 -9.46 9.05
CA GLY A 230 -15.24 -10.29 9.22
C GLY A 230 -13.95 -9.45 9.30
N PRO A 231 -13.58 -8.70 8.25
CA PRO A 231 -12.34 -7.92 8.23
C PRO A 231 -12.38 -6.67 9.12
N MET A 232 -13.53 -6.14 9.49
CA MET A 232 -13.66 -4.98 10.40
C MET A 232 -12.60 -3.89 10.13
N GLY A 233 -11.88 -3.42 11.16
CA GLY A 233 -10.80 -2.44 11.06
C GLY A 233 -9.58 -2.86 10.26
N ALA A 234 -9.53 -4.10 9.77
CA ALA A 234 -8.47 -4.58 8.89
C ALA A 234 -8.77 -4.37 7.39
N GLY A 235 -10.07 -4.22 7.00
CA GLY A 235 -10.39 -4.23 5.57
C GLY A 235 -11.80 -3.79 5.16
N ALA A 236 -12.63 -3.27 6.06
CA ALA A 236 -14.06 -3.11 5.80
C ALA A 236 -14.49 -1.76 5.22
N MET A 237 -13.59 -0.88 4.83
CA MET A 237 -13.98 0.42 4.30
C MET A 237 -14.18 0.42 2.78
N VAL A 238 -15.04 1.35 2.38
CA VAL A 238 -15.36 1.70 1.00
C VAL A 238 -15.01 3.18 0.79
N SER A 239 -14.41 3.52 -0.34
CA SER A 239 -14.02 4.89 -0.66
C SER A 239 -13.88 5.13 -2.17
N THR A 240 -13.48 6.33 -2.54
CA THR A 240 -13.09 6.73 -3.90
C THR A 240 -11.62 7.15 -3.93
N PRO A 241 -10.92 7.10 -5.09
CA PRO A 241 -9.55 7.61 -5.19
C PRO A 241 -9.40 9.04 -4.68
N ARG A 242 -10.34 9.91 -5.01
CA ARG A 242 -10.33 11.31 -4.56
C ARG A 242 -10.35 11.43 -3.03
N GLU A 243 -11.25 10.71 -2.37
CA GLU A 243 -11.41 10.84 -0.93
C GLU A 243 -10.29 10.16 -0.14
N LEU A 244 -9.66 9.13 -0.70
CA LEU A 244 -8.42 8.58 -0.16
C LEU A 244 -7.28 9.60 -0.20
N CYS A 245 -7.14 10.39 -1.28
CA CYS A 245 -6.19 11.50 -1.31
C CYS A 245 -6.51 12.54 -0.22
N VAL A 246 -7.80 12.93 -0.06
CA VAL A 246 -8.21 13.87 1.00
C VAL A 246 -7.88 13.33 2.39
N PHE A 247 -8.09 12.04 2.63
CA PHE A 247 -7.75 11.41 3.91
C PHE A 247 -6.24 11.48 4.20
N TYR A 248 -5.39 11.10 3.23
CA TYR A 248 -3.94 11.15 3.41
C TYR A 248 -3.43 12.59 3.54
N ASP A 249 -3.91 13.52 2.71
CA ASP A 249 -3.59 14.94 2.82
C ASP A 249 -3.95 15.49 4.21
N GLY A 250 -5.16 15.18 4.71
CA GLY A 250 -5.62 15.57 6.04
C GLY A 250 -4.83 14.96 7.19
N LEU A 251 -4.45 13.68 7.07
CA LEU A 251 -3.62 12.97 8.04
C LEU A 251 -2.22 13.58 8.12
N PHE A 252 -1.56 13.79 6.99
CA PHE A 252 -0.20 14.32 6.93
C PHE A 252 -0.13 15.83 7.24
N ALA A 253 -1.19 16.58 6.98
CA ALA A 253 -1.32 17.98 7.41
C ALA A 253 -1.55 18.15 8.93
N GLY A 254 -1.75 17.06 9.68
CA GLY A 254 -2.02 17.11 11.12
C GLY A 254 -3.47 17.44 11.48
N GLY A 255 -4.39 17.30 10.53
CA GLY A 255 -5.83 17.55 10.74
C GLY A 255 -6.54 16.48 11.55
N LEU A 256 -5.96 15.25 11.61
CA LEU A 256 -6.56 14.10 12.30
C LEU A 256 -5.79 13.68 13.55
N VAL A 257 -4.47 13.81 13.54
CA VAL A 257 -3.59 13.44 14.65
C VAL A 257 -2.53 14.53 14.86
N SER A 258 -1.96 14.60 16.05
CA SER A 258 -0.87 15.54 16.31
C SER A 258 0.37 15.19 15.47
N LYS A 259 1.24 16.18 15.22
CA LYS A 259 2.52 15.95 14.54
C LYS A 259 3.36 14.85 15.22
N SER A 260 3.38 14.82 16.56
CA SER A 260 4.10 13.79 17.30
C SER A 260 3.48 12.40 17.14
N SER A 261 2.15 12.30 17.04
CA SER A 261 1.46 11.03 16.73
C SER A 261 1.74 10.57 15.31
N LEU A 262 1.72 11.48 14.33
CA LEU A 262 2.06 11.15 12.95
C LEU A 262 3.51 10.65 12.81
N GLU A 263 4.47 11.28 13.49
CA GLU A 263 5.86 10.81 13.48
C GLU A 263 6.00 9.41 14.08
N LYS A 264 5.24 9.07 15.12
CA LYS A 264 5.18 7.70 15.64
C LYS A 264 4.60 6.72 14.61
N MET A 265 3.54 7.11 13.90
CA MET A 265 2.95 6.28 12.83
C MET A 265 3.95 6.03 11.70
N LYS A 266 4.68 7.05 11.29
CA LYS A 266 5.70 7.02 10.23
C LYS A 266 6.98 6.26 10.63
N THR A 267 7.29 6.15 11.93
CA THR A 267 8.48 5.42 12.39
C THR A 267 8.40 3.96 11.98
N ILE A 268 9.34 3.50 11.15
CA ILE A 268 9.35 2.15 10.59
C ILE A 268 10.16 1.21 11.46
N LYS A 269 9.57 0.06 11.79
CA LYS A 269 10.24 -1.11 12.37
C LYS A 269 10.08 -2.27 11.36
N GLU A 270 11.17 -2.79 10.82
CA GLU A 270 11.16 -3.90 9.86
C GLU A 270 10.11 -3.75 8.73
N ASN A 271 10.12 -2.62 8.05
CA ASN A 271 9.24 -2.24 6.93
C ASN A 271 7.80 -1.84 7.30
N MET A 272 7.40 -1.87 8.58
CA MET A 272 6.05 -1.50 9.02
C MET A 272 6.07 -0.29 9.95
N GLY A 273 5.24 0.70 9.62
CA GLY A 273 4.78 1.77 10.51
C GLY A 273 3.50 1.37 11.23
N MET A 274 2.79 2.33 11.79
CA MET A 274 1.47 2.09 12.39
C MET A 274 0.37 2.38 11.36
N GLY A 275 -0.16 1.32 10.75
CA GLY A 275 -1.19 1.38 9.70
C GLY A 275 -0.69 1.90 8.35
N MET A 276 0.60 1.92 8.13
CA MET A 276 1.22 2.31 6.87
C MET A 276 2.57 1.61 6.68
N THR A 277 2.98 1.49 5.43
CA THR A 277 4.31 1.07 4.99
C THR A 277 5.10 2.27 4.48
N GLN A 278 6.39 2.10 4.30
CA GLN A 278 7.28 3.09 3.68
C GLN A 278 8.13 2.42 2.61
N PHE A 279 8.35 3.14 1.52
CA PHE A 279 9.43 2.84 0.57
C PHE A 279 10.08 4.16 0.12
N VAL A 280 11.29 4.03 -0.43
CA VAL A 280 11.99 5.20 -1.00
C VAL A 280 11.86 5.14 -2.52
N PHE A 281 11.35 6.21 -3.12
CA PHE A 281 11.24 6.35 -4.55
C PHE A 281 12.00 7.58 -5.03
N LYS A 282 13.07 7.37 -5.81
CA LYS A 282 13.96 8.45 -6.30
C LYS A 282 14.45 9.39 -5.16
N GLY A 283 14.78 8.83 -4.00
CA GLY A 283 15.25 9.59 -2.86
C GLY A 283 14.17 10.26 -2.02
N LEU A 284 12.90 10.17 -2.42
CA LEU A 284 11.76 10.65 -1.62
C LEU A 284 11.21 9.54 -0.75
N GLU A 285 10.89 9.87 0.50
CA GLU A 285 10.12 8.98 1.36
C GLU A 285 8.65 8.94 0.93
N VAL A 286 8.13 7.75 0.74
CA VAL A 286 6.74 7.52 0.35
C VAL A 286 6.08 6.66 1.41
N TYR A 287 4.99 7.15 1.98
CA TYR A 287 4.21 6.45 3.00
C TYR A 287 2.85 6.08 2.45
N GLY A 288 2.38 4.88 2.72
CA GLY A 288 1.08 4.47 2.20
C GLY A 288 0.70 3.06 2.61
N HIS A 289 -0.36 2.57 2.00
CA HIS A 289 -0.81 1.19 2.16
C HIS A 289 -1.47 0.70 0.87
N ASP A 290 -1.28 -0.56 0.56
CA ASP A 290 -2.04 -1.27 -0.47
C ASP A 290 -3.28 -1.93 0.13
N GLY A 291 -4.20 -2.35 -0.70
CA GLY A 291 -5.40 -3.06 -0.28
C GLY A 291 -5.86 -4.06 -1.31
N GLY A 292 -6.26 -5.23 -0.83
CA GLY A 292 -6.91 -6.27 -1.61
C GLY A 292 -8.07 -6.85 -0.82
N ILE A 293 -9.22 -7.01 -1.47
CA ILE A 293 -10.39 -7.70 -0.95
C ILE A 293 -11.27 -8.11 -2.13
N ASP A 294 -11.72 -9.36 -2.15
CA ASP A 294 -12.41 -9.92 -3.32
C ASP A 294 -11.56 -9.71 -4.59
N GLY A 295 -12.11 -9.18 -5.68
CA GLY A 295 -11.36 -8.76 -6.87
C GLY A 295 -10.86 -7.31 -6.85
N PHE A 296 -11.13 -6.56 -5.76
CA PHE A 296 -10.66 -5.19 -5.63
C PHE A 296 -9.19 -5.14 -5.31
N GLN A 297 -8.46 -4.25 -5.99
CA GLN A 297 -7.10 -3.86 -5.66
C GLN A 297 -7.03 -2.34 -5.50
N SER A 298 -6.35 -1.88 -4.47
CA SER A 298 -6.20 -0.46 -4.17
C SER A 298 -4.79 -0.13 -3.69
N PHE A 299 -4.37 1.11 -3.88
CA PHE A 299 -3.11 1.63 -3.38
C PHE A 299 -3.27 3.11 -3.07
N THR A 300 -2.85 3.53 -1.90
CA THR A 300 -2.80 4.95 -1.55
C THR A 300 -1.43 5.28 -0.97
N LEU A 301 -0.86 6.39 -1.38
CA LEU A 301 0.42 6.87 -0.90
C LEU A 301 0.44 8.39 -0.74
N HIS A 302 1.37 8.86 0.10
CA HIS A 302 1.69 10.27 0.30
C HIS A 302 3.19 10.50 0.27
N ILE A 303 3.62 11.57 -0.37
CA ILE A 303 5.01 12.03 -0.46
C ILE A 303 5.10 13.32 0.36
N PRO A 304 5.60 13.27 1.63
CA PRO A 304 5.58 14.44 2.52
C PRO A 304 6.35 15.64 1.97
N GLU A 305 7.51 15.40 1.34
CA GLU A 305 8.36 16.46 0.79
C GLU A 305 7.74 17.20 -0.40
N ARG A 306 6.67 16.63 -0.97
CA ARG A 306 5.93 17.20 -2.10
C ARG A 306 4.49 17.53 -1.75
N ASN A 307 4.06 17.25 -0.51
CA ASN A 307 2.67 17.38 -0.08
C ASN A 307 1.71 16.84 -1.14
N THR A 308 1.98 15.62 -1.60
CA THR A 308 1.28 15.01 -2.74
C THR A 308 0.79 13.61 -2.37
N SER A 309 -0.47 13.33 -2.64
CA SER A 309 -1.08 12.02 -2.47
C SER A 309 -1.51 11.42 -3.81
N PHE A 310 -1.37 10.10 -3.91
CA PHE A 310 -1.92 9.29 -4.99
C PHE A 310 -2.86 8.25 -4.40
N ALA A 311 -3.97 8.02 -5.07
CA ALA A 311 -4.85 6.92 -4.75
C ALA A 311 -5.33 6.24 -6.03
N LEU A 312 -5.20 4.93 -6.07
CA LEU A 312 -5.67 4.07 -7.14
C LEU A 312 -6.63 3.04 -6.54
N THR A 313 -7.78 2.86 -7.17
CA THR A 313 -8.72 1.81 -6.78
C THR A 313 -9.27 1.13 -8.02
N PHE A 314 -9.23 -0.19 -8.04
CA PHE A 314 -9.70 -1.01 -9.15
C PHE A 314 -10.66 -2.07 -8.64
N ASN A 315 -11.73 -2.28 -9.37
CA ASN A 315 -12.71 -3.35 -9.14
C ASN A 315 -12.48 -4.57 -10.04
N GLY A 316 -11.49 -4.50 -10.91
CA GLY A 316 -10.94 -5.58 -11.71
C GLY A 316 -9.54 -5.19 -12.20
N MET A 317 -8.55 -6.03 -11.97
CA MET A 317 -7.16 -5.79 -12.36
C MET A 317 -6.48 -7.09 -12.77
N GLU A 318 -5.89 -7.10 -13.97
CA GLU A 318 -5.05 -8.19 -14.44
C GLU A 318 -3.62 -8.03 -13.89
N GLY A 319 -3.25 -8.93 -12.99
CA GLY A 319 -1.94 -8.89 -12.35
C GLY A 319 -1.83 -7.88 -11.20
N PRO A 320 -0.61 -7.61 -10.72
CA PRO A 320 -0.36 -6.78 -9.55
C PRO A 320 -0.49 -5.28 -9.86
N LEU A 321 -1.01 -4.50 -8.90
CA LEU A 321 -1.21 -3.06 -9.04
C LEU A 321 0.10 -2.25 -8.94
N LEU A 322 1.10 -2.72 -8.20
CA LEU A 322 2.33 -1.96 -7.91
C LEU A 322 3.06 -1.43 -9.16
N PRO A 323 3.20 -2.17 -10.28
CA PRO A 323 3.80 -1.62 -11.50
C PRO A 323 3.06 -0.39 -12.06
N VAL A 324 1.73 -0.33 -11.94
CA VAL A 324 0.93 0.82 -12.37
C VAL A 324 1.17 2.03 -11.46
N VAL A 325 1.26 1.79 -10.14
CA VAL A 325 1.60 2.83 -9.15
C VAL A 325 2.97 3.42 -9.45
N ILE A 326 3.98 2.59 -9.67
CA ILE A 326 5.34 3.02 -10.00
C ILE A 326 5.37 3.82 -11.31
N ALA A 327 4.70 3.34 -12.36
CA ALA A 327 4.62 4.06 -13.63
C ALA A 327 3.95 5.44 -13.48
N ALA A 328 2.90 5.54 -12.67
CA ALA A 328 2.25 6.82 -12.38
C ALA A 328 3.16 7.79 -11.61
N LEU A 329 3.91 7.28 -10.61
CA LEU A 329 4.93 8.06 -9.88
C LEU A 329 6.05 8.55 -10.81
N GLU A 330 6.58 7.68 -11.68
CA GLU A 330 7.61 8.05 -12.64
C GLU A 330 7.16 9.18 -13.57
N ILE A 331 5.94 9.06 -14.11
CA ILE A 331 5.37 10.09 -14.99
C ILE A 331 5.19 11.40 -14.26
N TYR A 332 4.68 11.35 -13.01
CA TYR A 332 4.44 12.55 -12.20
C TYR A 332 5.76 13.27 -11.86
N LEU A 333 6.78 12.52 -11.43
CA LEU A 333 8.06 13.08 -10.98
C LEU A 333 9.06 13.33 -12.11
N LYS A 334 8.79 12.90 -13.36
CA LYS A 334 9.76 12.99 -14.47
C LYS A 334 10.20 14.42 -14.80
N ASN A 335 9.34 15.40 -14.63
CA ASN A 335 9.60 16.79 -14.94
C ASN A 335 10.03 17.60 -13.71
N ASP A 336 10.26 16.96 -12.56
CA ASP A 336 10.78 17.62 -11.39
C ASP A 336 12.25 18.02 -11.62
N PRO A 337 12.63 19.30 -11.51
CA PRO A 337 13.99 19.76 -11.74
C PRO A 337 15.05 19.06 -10.87
N GLU A 338 14.68 18.66 -9.65
CA GLU A 338 15.57 17.94 -8.74
C GLU A 338 15.94 16.54 -9.28
N PHE A 339 15.10 15.93 -10.13
CA PHE A 339 15.35 14.62 -10.73
C PHE A 339 15.92 14.70 -12.16
N GLN A 340 15.93 15.88 -12.78
CA GLN A 340 16.58 16.05 -14.07
C GLN A 340 18.12 16.12 -13.97
N SER A 341 18.66 16.34 -12.77
CA SER A 341 20.09 16.52 -12.52
C SER A 341 20.87 15.23 -12.25
N SER A 342 20.22 14.08 -12.11
CA SER A 342 20.95 12.81 -12.03
C SER A 342 21.48 12.46 -13.43
N SER A 343 22.73 12.83 -13.68
CA SER A 343 23.46 12.53 -14.92
C SER A 343 23.42 11.03 -15.19
N THR A 344 22.68 10.63 -16.22
CA THR A 344 22.78 9.28 -16.76
C THR A 344 24.09 9.18 -17.54
N VAL A 345 24.97 8.26 -17.19
CA VAL A 345 26.17 7.97 -17.96
C VAL A 345 25.76 7.04 -19.10
N GLN A 346 25.94 7.48 -20.34
CA GLN A 346 25.81 6.59 -21.49
C GLN A 346 27.05 5.68 -21.59
N LEU A 347 26.90 4.42 -21.30
CA LEU A 347 27.91 3.41 -21.53
C LEU A 347 27.74 2.82 -22.93
N SER A 348 28.86 2.59 -23.64
CA SER A 348 28.83 1.83 -24.88
C SER A 348 28.51 0.36 -24.63
N SER A 349 27.95 -0.35 -25.62
CA SER A 349 27.62 -1.80 -25.46
C SER A 349 28.85 -2.62 -25.03
N GLY A 350 30.06 -2.31 -25.52
CA GLY A 350 31.27 -2.98 -25.06
C GLY A 350 31.70 -2.63 -23.63
N GLY A 351 31.29 -1.48 -23.11
CA GLY A 351 31.53 -1.07 -21.73
C GLY A 351 30.66 -1.81 -20.71
N LEU A 352 29.59 -2.49 -21.17
CA LEU A 352 28.70 -3.26 -20.32
C LEU A 352 29.16 -4.72 -20.11
N ASP A 353 30.04 -5.24 -20.96
CA ASP A 353 30.44 -6.66 -20.95
C ASP A 353 31.05 -7.11 -19.62
N VAL A 354 31.72 -6.21 -18.95
CA VAL A 354 32.38 -6.48 -17.66
C VAL A 354 31.40 -6.75 -16.51
N TYR A 355 30.15 -6.30 -16.63
CA TYR A 355 29.11 -6.47 -15.60
C TYR A 355 28.23 -7.70 -15.82
N LEU A 356 28.33 -8.33 -17.02
CA LEU A 356 27.48 -9.48 -17.37
C LEU A 356 27.85 -10.72 -16.53
N GLY A 357 26.83 -11.54 -16.23
CA GLY A 357 27.01 -12.79 -15.52
C GLY A 357 25.94 -12.99 -14.43
N THR A 358 26.11 -14.07 -13.69
CA THR A 358 25.25 -14.43 -12.56
C THR A 358 25.95 -14.06 -11.27
N TYR A 359 25.21 -13.46 -10.37
CA TYR A 359 25.69 -13.07 -9.03
C TYR A 359 24.82 -13.69 -7.95
N SER A 360 25.45 -14.24 -6.90
CA SER A 360 24.77 -14.84 -5.76
C SER A 360 25.46 -14.53 -4.45
N GLY A 361 24.74 -14.63 -3.31
CA GLY A 361 25.29 -14.36 -1.98
C GLY A 361 24.44 -14.96 -0.87
N GLU A 362 25.05 -15.26 0.26
CA GLU A 362 24.41 -15.93 1.39
C GLU A 362 23.28 -15.09 2.03
N THR A 363 23.39 -13.75 1.95
CA THR A 363 22.44 -12.82 2.59
C THR A 363 21.28 -12.43 1.69
N PHE A 364 21.29 -12.86 0.41
CA PHE A 364 20.23 -12.60 -0.56
C PHE A 364 19.75 -13.92 -1.18
N PRO A 365 18.46 -14.28 -1.06
CA PRO A 365 17.96 -15.63 -1.36
C PRO A 365 17.86 -15.94 -2.86
N ALA A 366 17.99 -14.94 -3.75
CA ALA A 366 17.85 -15.09 -5.19
C ALA A 366 19.19 -14.86 -5.89
N LYS A 367 19.43 -15.57 -7.01
CA LYS A 367 20.51 -15.20 -7.95
C LYS A 367 20.04 -14.03 -8.81
N VAL A 368 20.96 -13.12 -9.13
CA VAL A 368 20.71 -12.01 -10.04
C VAL A 368 21.55 -12.20 -11.29
N VAL A 369 20.91 -12.29 -12.44
CA VAL A 369 21.53 -12.44 -13.76
C VAL A 369 21.56 -11.08 -14.44
N PHE A 370 22.74 -10.67 -14.92
CA PHE A 370 22.92 -9.47 -15.74
C PHE A 370 23.18 -9.84 -17.19
N THR A 371 22.34 -9.31 -18.06
CA THR A 371 22.44 -9.40 -19.53
C THR A 371 22.45 -8.00 -20.13
N LYS A 372 22.59 -7.87 -21.45
CA LYS A 372 22.49 -6.57 -22.12
C LYS A 372 21.58 -6.64 -23.34
N GLU A 373 20.87 -5.54 -23.59
CA GLU A 373 20.15 -5.27 -24.83
C GLU A 373 20.64 -3.94 -25.41
N GLY A 374 21.43 -4.02 -26.50
CA GLY A 374 22.09 -2.83 -27.06
C GLY A 374 23.06 -2.18 -26.06
N ASN A 375 22.76 -0.96 -25.66
CA ASN A 375 23.55 -0.17 -24.68
C ASN A 375 22.92 -0.16 -23.28
N GLU A 376 21.98 -1.05 -23.00
CA GLU A 376 21.27 -1.13 -21.73
C GLU A 376 21.64 -2.41 -20.97
N LEU A 377 21.95 -2.28 -19.69
CA LEU A 377 22.16 -3.42 -18.78
C LEU A 377 20.79 -3.88 -18.25
N ILE A 378 20.56 -5.19 -18.29
CA ILE A 378 19.31 -5.83 -17.86
C ILE A 378 19.63 -6.67 -16.64
N ALA A 379 18.84 -6.55 -15.56
CA ALA A 379 18.91 -7.41 -14.39
C ALA A 379 17.67 -8.30 -14.30
N GLN A 380 17.88 -9.53 -13.86
CA GLN A 380 16.82 -10.48 -13.57
C GLN A 380 17.14 -11.27 -12.31
N ALA A 381 16.34 -11.14 -11.25
CA ALA A 381 16.41 -12.02 -10.10
C ALA A 381 15.64 -13.33 -10.37
N THR A 382 16.06 -14.43 -9.75
CA THR A 382 15.42 -15.74 -9.90
C THR A 382 13.92 -15.64 -9.60
N GLY A 383 13.09 -16.07 -10.56
CA GLY A 383 11.63 -16.07 -10.43
C GLY A 383 10.96 -14.69 -10.61
N GLN A 384 11.73 -13.66 -11.01
CA GLN A 384 11.21 -12.32 -11.26
C GLN A 384 11.34 -11.93 -12.73
N PRO A 385 10.50 -11.01 -13.24
CA PRO A 385 10.68 -10.43 -14.56
C PRO A 385 12.02 -9.70 -14.69
N ALA A 386 12.59 -9.68 -15.91
CA ALA A 386 13.76 -8.89 -16.22
C ALA A 386 13.41 -7.39 -16.31
N PHE A 387 14.32 -6.52 -15.89
CA PHE A 387 14.16 -5.07 -15.93
C PHE A 387 15.44 -4.34 -16.34
N LYS A 388 15.25 -3.20 -17.00
CA LYS A 388 16.35 -2.36 -17.50
C LYS A 388 16.94 -1.50 -16.39
N LEU A 389 18.26 -1.35 -16.40
CA LEU A 389 18.99 -0.55 -15.43
C LEU A 389 19.43 0.79 -16.04
N ILE A 390 19.46 1.80 -15.19
CA ILE A 390 19.97 3.14 -15.49
C ILE A 390 21.41 3.22 -14.99
N ALA A 391 22.38 3.47 -15.86
CA ALA A 391 23.74 3.74 -15.47
C ALA A 391 23.84 5.15 -14.87
N VAL A 392 24.31 5.27 -13.64
CA VAL A 392 24.47 6.57 -12.93
C VAL A 392 25.92 6.96 -12.79
N ASP A 393 26.83 5.97 -12.73
CA ASP A 393 28.27 6.15 -12.75
C ASP A 393 28.93 4.87 -13.28
N LYS A 394 30.24 4.88 -13.48
CA LYS A 394 31.00 3.67 -13.87
C LYS A 394 30.88 2.61 -12.78
N GLY A 395 30.21 1.50 -13.14
CA GLY A 395 29.96 0.40 -12.20
C GLY A 395 28.78 0.61 -11.25
N ILE A 396 28.05 1.72 -11.36
CA ILE A 396 26.87 1.98 -10.54
C ILE A 396 25.64 2.07 -11.42
N PHE A 397 24.67 1.18 -11.15
CA PHE A 397 23.42 1.10 -11.87
C PHE A 397 22.26 1.16 -10.90
N ARG A 398 21.13 1.69 -11.33
CA ARG A 398 19.91 1.78 -10.54
C ARG A 398 18.71 1.24 -11.30
N TYR A 399 17.76 0.71 -10.54
CA TYR A 399 16.39 0.48 -10.96
C TYR A 399 15.50 1.34 -10.06
N ASP A 400 15.25 2.57 -10.51
CA ASP A 400 14.61 3.61 -9.72
C ASP A 400 13.19 3.24 -9.30
N SER A 401 12.49 2.43 -10.13
CA SER A 401 11.11 1.99 -9.86
C SER A 401 10.95 1.17 -8.57
N MET A 402 12.02 0.53 -8.09
CA MET A 402 12.00 -0.26 -6.86
C MET A 402 13.03 0.23 -5.82
N GLY A 403 13.69 1.36 -6.06
CA GLY A 403 14.74 1.87 -5.18
C GLY A 403 15.93 0.92 -5.06
N ILE A 404 16.23 0.15 -6.13
CA ILE A 404 17.33 -0.82 -6.14
C ILE A 404 18.56 -0.15 -6.75
N SER A 405 19.72 -0.34 -6.12
CA SER A 405 21.00 0.01 -6.72
C SER A 405 21.98 -1.16 -6.72
N PHE A 406 22.78 -1.20 -7.76
CA PHE A 406 23.82 -2.20 -8.00
C PHE A 406 25.16 -1.48 -8.14
N SER A 407 26.11 -1.75 -7.26
CA SER A 407 27.47 -1.20 -7.31
C SER A 407 28.46 -2.34 -7.53
N PHE A 408 29.05 -2.41 -8.74
CA PHE A 408 29.98 -3.47 -9.11
C PHE A 408 31.40 -3.12 -8.70
N ASN A 409 32.06 -4.04 -8.01
CA ASN A 409 33.51 -4.02 -7.78
C ASN A 409 34.16 -5.04 -8.71
N LEU A 410 34.71 -4.55 -9.83
CA LEU A 410 35.33 -5.38 -10.86
C LEU A 410 36.70 -5.95 -10.44
N THR A 411 37.29 -5.47 -9.34
CA THR A 411 38.56 -5.98 -8.84
C THR A 411 38.36 -7.28 -8.08
N ASP A 412 37.25 -7.37 -7.33
CA ASP A 412 36.98 -8.49 -6.43
C ASP A 412 35.87 -9.40 -6.99
N ASP A 413 35.39 -9.16 -8.22
CA ASP A 413 34.26 -9.84 -8.87
C ASP A 413 33.00 -9.87 -7.97
N THR A 414 32.76 -8.78 -7.24
CA THR A 414 31.61 -8.64 -6.34
C THR A 414 30.66 -7.53 -6.81
N MET A 415 29.44 -7.61 -6.33
CA MET A 415 28.41 -6.59 -6.55
C MET A 415 27.67 -6.35 -5.24
N LEU A 416 27.56 -5.09 -4.85
CA LEU A 416 26.74 -4.65 -3.74
C LEU A 416 25.34 -4.32 -4.27
N LEU A 417 24.35 -5.08 -3.83
CA LEU A 417 22.93 -4.83 -4.04
C LEU A 417 22.39 -4.05 -2.84
N ASP A 418 21.88 -2.84 -3.07
CA ASP A 418 21.10 -2.11 -2.07
C ASP A 418 19.61 -2.19 -2.48
N PHE A 419 18.80 -2.79 -1.62
CA PHE A 419 17.38 -2.95 -1.81
C PHE A 419 16.63 -2.54 -0.55
N GLY A 420 15.88 -1.44 -0.65
CA GLY A 420 15.14 -0.90 0.49
C GLY A 420 16.04 -0.52 1.68
N GLY A 421 17.26 -0.04 1.44
CA GLY A 421 18.25 0.31 2.46
C GLY A 421 18.99 -0.88 3.06
N LYS A 422 18.65 -2.12 2.68
CA LYS A 422 19.42 -3.33 3.04
C LYS A 422 20.47 -3.62 1.99
N LYS A 423 21.70 -3.79 2.42
CA LYS A 423 22.86 -4.04 1.56
C LYS A 423 23.26 -5.51 1.58
N HIS A 424 23.35 -6.09 0.40
CA HIS A 424 23.75 -7.49 0.20
C HIS A 424 24.96 -7.53 -0.74
N THR A 425 26.02 -8.20 -0.32
CA THR A 425 27.17 -8.46 -1.20
C THR A 425 26.96 -9.79 -1.91
N LEU A 426 27.00 -9.76 -3.25
CA LEU A 426 26.90 -10.92 -4.10
C LEU A 426 28.21 -11.11 -4.86
N ASN A 427 28.61 -12.36 -5.05
CA ASN A 427 29.81 -12.76 -5.78
C ASN A 427 29.41 -13.19 -7.20
N LYS A 428 30.25 -12.90 -8.18
CA LYS A 428 30.10 -13.38 -9.54
C LYS A 428 30.39 -14.89 -9.56
N GLU A 429 29.50 -15.64 -10.22
CA GLU A 429 29.65 -17.10 -10.41
C GLU A 429 30.56 -17.46 -11.58
#